data_8d093f0faf5aa2d515aa47589e77d73c
#
_entry.id   8d093f0faf5aa2d515aa47589e77d73c
#
_cell.length_a   1.000
_cell.length_b   1.000
_cell.length_c   1.000
_cell.angle_alpha   90.00
_cell.angle_beta   90.00
_cell.angle_gamma   90.00
#
_symmetry.space_group_name_H-M   'P 1'
#
loop_
_entity.id
_entity.type
_entity.pdbx_description
1 polymer ?
#
loop_
_entity_poly.entity_id
_entity_poly.type
_entity_poly.pdbx_seq_one_letter_code
_entity_poly.pdbx_strand_id
1 'polypeptide(L)'
;MPAHSTSAQTLNEHNPDAELRARAERVIPNGMWGHQRAASLPEGYPQYFASGEGAHVTDVNGNSYIDFMCAWGPIILGHRHELVDAAALIQIKAGDCLNGPTAHAVELAELLVETVPHADWALLQKNGTDATTSCVTIARGATKRRKVLVAKGAYHGAVPWCTPSLVGVTAEDRAHLAHSVYTHFESLTAPATQARA
;
A
#
# COMPACT_ATOMS: atom_id res chain seq x y z
N MET A 1 16.00 45.10 -40.69
CA MET A 1 15.76 44.32 -39.47
C MET A 1 15.67 42.87 -39.88
N PRO A 2 16.65 42.00 -39.66
CA PRO A 2 16.54 40.60 -39.98
C PRO A 2 15.80 39.87 -38.84
N ALA A 3 14.82 39.05 -39.23
CA ALA A 3 14.08 38.19 -38.34
C ALA A 3 14.98 37.05 -37.82
N HIS A 4 15.14 36.94 -36.53
CA HIS A 4 15.78 35.79 -35.92
C HIS A 4 14.84 34.58 -36.01
N SER A 5 15.15 33.68 -36.90
CA SER A 5 14.60 32.34 -36.95
C SER A 5 15.18 31.54 -35.76
N THR A 6 14.39 31.36 -34.72
CA THR A 6 14.71 30.42 -33.63
C THR A 6 14.40 29.02 -34.15
N SER A 7 15.41 28.32 -34.63
CA SER A 7 15.32 26.90 -34.93
C SER A 7 15.12 26.18 -33.59
N ALA A 8 13.91 25.67 -33.33
CA ALA A 8 13.66 24.70 -32.32
C ALA A 8 14.44 23.42 -32.66
N GLN A 9 15.61 23.25 -32.09
CA GLN A 9 16.28 21.96 -32.00
C GLN A 9 15.40 21.08 -31.11
N THR A 10 14.67 20.16 -31.70
CA THR A 10 14.12 18.99 -31.01
C THR A 10 15.31 18.15 -30.55
N LEU A 11 15.81 18.46 -29.37
CA LEU A 11 16.60 17.53 -28.58
C LEU A 11 15.71 16.31 -28.41
N ASN A 12 16.19 15.17 -28.86
CA ASN A 12 15.58 13.87 -28.56
C ASN A 12 15.85 13.66 -27.07
N GLU A 13 14.98 14.24 -26.24
CA GLU A 13 15.13 14.18 -24.79
C GLU A 13 14.95 12.72 -24.39
N HIS A 14 16.05 12.11 -23.98
CA HIS A 14 16.06 10.80 -23.37
C HIS A 14 15.09 10.82 -22.18
N ASN A 15 14.03 10.00 -22.25
CA ASN A 15 12.99 9.92 -21.21
C ASN A 15 12.96 8.52 -20.60
N PRO A 16 13.78 8.27 -19.56
CA PRO A 16 13.85 6.99 -18.86
C PRO A 16 12.50 6.49 -18.34
N ASP A 17 11.61 7.37 -17.88
CA ASP A 17 10.28 6.97 -17.40
C ASP A 17 9.44 6.38 -18.54
N ALA A 18 9.43 7.02 -19.71
CA ALA A 18 8.71 6.51 -20.89
C ALA A 18 9.28 5.17 -21.37
N GLU A 19 10.60 5.01 -21.36
CA GLU A 19 11.26 3.75 -21.74
C GLU A 19 10.92 2.62 -20.77
N LEU A 20 10.91 2.89 -19.46
CA LEU A 20 10.53 1.92 -18.43
C LEU A 20 9.05 1.54 -18.54
N ARG A 21 8.15 2.51 -18.82
CA ARG A 21 6.72 2.24 -19.08
C ARG A 21 6.56 1.28 -20.25
N ALA A 22 7.16 1.55 -21.37
CA ALA A 22 7.08 0.69 -22.55
C ALA A 22 7.64 -0.71 -22.30
N ARG A 23 8.66 -0.84 -21.46
CA ARG A 23 9.19 -2.15 -21.04
C ARG A 23 8.24 -2.87 -20.09
N ALA A 24 7.67 -2.16 -19.11
CA ALA A 24 6.74 -2.71 -18.13
C ALA A 24 5.46 -3.24 -18.80
N GLU A 25 4.89 -2.52 -19.74
CA GLU A 25 3.70 -2.94 -20.49
C GLU A 25 3.83 -4.33 -21.14
N ARG A 26 5.05 -4.72 -21.52
CA ARG A 26 5.31 -6.02 -22.14
C ARG A 26 5.40 -7.19 -21.15
N VAL A 27 5.69 -6.93 -19.87
CA VAL A 27 6.06 -7.97 -18.91
C VAL A 27 5.33 -7.86 -17.57
N ILE A 28 4.66 -6.75 -17.31
CA ILE A 28 3.90 -6.52 -16.07
C ILE A 28 2.44 -6.24 -16.44
N PRO A 29 1.47 -7.04 -15.97
CA PRO A 29 0.06 -6.76 -16.21
C PRO A 29 -0.32 -5.34 -15.77
N ASN A 30 -0.93 -4.57 -16.68
CA ASN A 30 -1.29 -3.16 -16.50
C ASN A 30 -0.10 -2.19 -16.29
N GLY A 31 1.14 -2.62 -16.55
CA GLY A 31 2.35 -1.80 -16.46
C GLY A 31 2.78 -1.39 -15.06
N MET A 32 2.09 -1.83 -14.00
CA MET A 32 2.38 -1.51 -12.60
C MET A 32 2.26 -2.73 -11.69
N TRP A 33 2.77 -2.61 -10.48
CA TRP A 33 2.74 -3.67 -9.47
C TRP A 33 1.35 -3.84 -8.81
N GLY A 34 1.10 -5.05 -8.31
CA GLY A 34 -0.08 -5.37 -7.53
C GLY A 34 -1.39 -5.14 -8.30
N HIS A 35 -2.31 -4.39 -7.70
CA HIS A 35 -3.62 -4.07 -8.26
C HIS A 35 -3.67 -2.73 -8.99
N GLN A 36 -2.54 -2.04 -9.08
CA GLN A 36 -2.45 -0.71 -9.72
C GLN A 36 -2.36 -0.83 -11.24
N ARG A 37 -2.64 0.28 -11.93
CA ARG A 37 -2.62 0.38 -13.39
C ARG A 37 -1.92 1.65 -13.81
N ALA A 38 -0.99 1.58 -14.74
CA ALA A 38 -0.33 2.75 -15.31
C ALA A 38 -1.33 3.76 -15.90
N ALA A 39 -2.38 3.26 -16.56
CA ALA A 39 -3.45 4.08 -17.13
C ALA A 39 -4.29 4.88 -16.10
N SER A 40 -4.15 4.59 -14.80
CA SER A 40 -4.83 5.34 -13.73
C SER A 40 -3.99 6.47 -13.15
N LEU A 41 -2.73 6.61 -13.57
CA LEU A 41 -1.90 7.73 -13.16
C LEU A 41 -2.38 9.03 -13.84
N PRO A 42 -2.37 10.15 -13.12
CA PRO A 42 -2.60 11.47 -13.75
C PRO A 42 -1.62 11.74 -14.88
N GLU A 43 -2.04 12.56 -15.84
CA GLU A 43 -1.16 13.02 -16.90
C GLU A 43 0.06 13.75 -16.32
N GLY A 44 1.26 13.43 -16.83
CA GLY A 44 2.51 14.01 -16.37
C GLY A 44 3.01 13.46 -15.03
N TYR A 45 2.26 12.57 -14.36
CA TYR A 45 2.72 11.96 -13.10
C TYR A 45 3.84 10.94 -13.38
N PRO A 46 5.01 11.00 -12.70
CA PRO A 46 6.07 10.03 -12.87
C PRO A 46 5.63 8.65 -12.38
N GLN A 47 5.98 7.61 -13.13
CA GLN A 47 5.68 6.24 -12.73
C GLN A 47 6.85 5.59 -11.99
N TYR A 48 8.08 5.95 -12.34
CA TYR A 48 9.29 5.36 -11.79
C TYR A 48 10.12 6.37 -11.02
N PHE A 49 10.48 6.00 -9.80
CA PHE A 49 11.32 6.80 -8.91
C PHE A 49 12.69 6.13 -8.74
N ALA A 50 13.74 6.95 -8.65
CA ALA A 50 15.12 6.50 -8.51
C ALA A 50 15.58 6.54 -7.05
N SER A 51 15.13 7.53 -6.28
CA SER A 51 15.56 7.72 -4.89
C SER A 51 14.56 8.52 -4.08
N GLY A 52 14.76 8.50 -2.76
CA GLY A 52 14.04 9.37 -1.82
C GLY A 52 14.96 9.77 -0.66
N GLU A 53 14.80 11.00 -0.15
CA GLU A 53 15.52 11.51 1.01
C GLU A 53 14.65 12.50 1.80
N GLY A 54 14.51 12.28 3.10
CA GLY A 54 13.60 13.09 3.92
C GLY A 54 12.19 13.13 3.35
N ALA A 55 11.69 14.32 3.06
CA ALA A 55 10.36 14.53 2.47
C ALA A 55 10.34 14.57 0.93
N HIS A 56 11.43 14.22 0.27
CA HIS A 56 11.54 14.33 -1.18
C HIS A 56 11.75 12.97 -1.85
N VAL A 57 11.19 12.81 -3.05
CA VAL A 57 11.45 11.69 -3.96
C VAL A 57 11.96 12.24 -5.29
N THR A 58 12.85 11.51 -5.93
CA THR A 58 13.40 11.86 -7.24
C THR A 58 12.99 10.79 -8.24
N ASP A 59 12.41 11.20 -9.37
CA ASP A 59 12.05 10.29 -10.45
C ASP A 59 13.28 9.84 -11.25
N VAL A 60 13.08 8.90 -12.16
CA VAL A 60 14.17 8.37 -13.01
C VAL A 60 14.64 9.38 -14.06
N ASN A 61 13.90 10.46 -14.28
CA ASN A 61 14.29 11.57 -15.14
C ASN A 61 15.08 12.65 -14.40
N GLY A 62 15.27 12.50 -13.07
CA GLY A 62 16.02 13.44 -12.22
C GLY A 62 15.18 14.58 -11.64
N ASN A 63 13.87 14.58 -11.81
CA ASN A 63 13.01 15.61 -11.20
C ASN A 63 12.73 15.27 -9.74
N SER A 64 12.77 16.28 -8.87
CA SER A 64 12.49 16.13 -7.43
C SER A 64 11.09 16.62 -7.09
N TYR A 65 10.41 15.88 -6.20
CA TYR A 65 9.05 16.16 -5.74
C TYR A 65 8.96 16.06 -4.22
N ILE A 66 8.05 16.81 -3.61
CA ILE A 66 7.69 16.61 -2.21
C ILE A 66 6.75 15.41 -2.14
N ASP A 67 7.09 14.41 -1.33
CA ASP A 67 6.31 13.19 -1.17
C ASP A 67 5.19 13.39 -0.12
N PHE A 68 3.98 13.70 -0.60
CA PHE A 68 2.77 13.71 0.24
C PHE A 68 2.09 12.34 0.34
N MET A 69 2.57 11.33 -0.37
CA MET A 69 1.99 9.98 -0.34
C MET A 69 2.57 9.12 0.78
N CYS A 70 3.84 9.34 1.14
CA CYS A 70 4.56 8.60 2.18
C CYS A 70 4.43 7.07 2.03
N ALA A 71 4.49 6.55 0.81
CA ALA A 71 4.26 5.13 0.46
C ALA A 71 2.96 4.57 1.07
N TRP A 72 1.86 5.34 1.04
CA TRP A 72 0.57 5.06 1.69
C TRP A 72 0.66 4.95 3.22
N GLY A 73 1.57 5.70 3.84
CA GLY A 73 1.67 5.88 5.28
C GLY A 73 2.91 5.30 5.98
N PRO A 74 3.63 4.29 5.47
CA PRO A 74 4.79 3.74 6.17
C PRO A 74 5.96 4.70 6.37
N ILE A 75 6.17 5.67 5.47
CA ILE A 75 7.34 6.58 5.48
C ILE A 75 7.04 7.86 6.29
N ILE A 76 6.63 7.70 7.54
CA ILE A 76 6.28 8.84 8.41
C ILE A 76 7.47 9.62 8.95
N LEU A 77 8.66 9.00 8.99
CA LEU A 77 9.91 9.64 9.43
C LEU A 77 10.72 10.23 8.26
N GLY A 78 10.19 10.13 7.04
CA GLY A 78 10.89 10.47 5.81
C GLY A 78 11.71 9.31 5.25
N HIS A 79 12.09 9.46 3.99
CA HIS A 79 12.92 8.49 3.27
C HIS A 79 14.35 8.49 3.83
N ARG A 80 14.97 7.33 3.89
CA ARG A 80 16.37 7.15 4.34
C ARG A 80 16.62 7.70 5.75
N HIS A 81 15.71 7.45 6.68
CA HIS A 81 15.92 7.84 8.07
C HIS A 81 17.11 7.08 8.67
N GLU A 82 18.15 7.80 9.04
CA GLU A 82 19.47 7.24 9.39
C GLU A 82 19.41 6.12 10.43
N LEU A 83 18.68 6.32 11.53
CA LEU A 83 18.60 5.32 12.60
C LEU A 83 17.82 4.07 12.18
N VAL A 84 16.77 4.24 11.37
CA VAL A 84 15.95 3.11 10.87
C VAL A 84 16.75 2.28 9.89
N ASP A 85 17.39 2.94 8.93
CA ASP A 85 18.22 2.27 7.91
C ASP A 85 19.43 1.56 8.57
N ALA A 86 20.09 2.20 9.55
CA ALA A 86 21.21 1.59 10.27
C ALA A 86 20.79 0.30 10.99
N ALA A 87 19.64 0.31 11.68
CA ALA A 87 19.12 -0.87 12.38
C ALA A 87 18.79 -2.00 11.38
N ALA A 88 18.13 -1.67 10.25
CA ALA A 88 17.82 -2.63 9.21
C ALA A 88 19.10 -3.24 8.60
N LEU A 89 20.11 -2.43 8.30
CA LEU A 89 21.38 -2.89 7.74
C LEU A 89 22.15 -3.81 8.70
N ILE A 90 22.09 -3.56 9.99
CA ILE A 90 22.70 -4.45 11.03
C ILE A 90 22.03 -5.82 10.96
N GLN A 91 20.69 -5.87 10.95
CA GLN A 91 19.97 -7.15 10.89
C GLN A 91 20.16 -7.88 9.55
N ILE A 92 20.19 -7.17 8.43
CA ILE A 92 20.46 -7.76 7.10
C ILE A 92 21.83 -8.47 7.09
N LYS A 93 22.86 -7.87 7.70
CA LYS A 93 24.20 -8.49 7.82
C LYS A 93 24.21 -9.72 8.73
N ALA A 94 23.32 -9.81 9.70
CA ALA A 94 23.16 -10.97 10.58
C ALA A 94 22.25 -12.06 9.99
N GLY A 95 21.47 -11.71 8.95
CA GLY A 95 20.49 -12.55 8.27
C GLY A 95 19.08 -12.01 8.45
N ASP A 96 18.32 -11.95 7.33
CA ASP A 96 16.96 -11.43 7.26
C ASP A 96 15.88 -12.52 7.08
N CYS A 97 16.26 -13.68 6.53
CA CYS A 97 15.39 -14.82 6.24
C CYS A 97 15.78 -16.03 7.09
N LEU A 98 15.65 -15.92 8.41
CA LEU A 98 15.96 -16.97 9.34
C LEU A 98 14.76 -17.95 9.50
N ASN A 99 15.03 -19.18 9.98
CA ASN A 99 13.99 -20.21 10.19
C ASN A 99 13.04 -19.91 11.36
N GLY A 100 13.31 -18.86 12.14
CA GLY A 100 12.48 -18.41 13.26
C GLY A 100 12.59 -16.89 13.44
N PRO A 101 11.76 -16.31 14.31
CA PRO A 101 11.81 -14.88 14.60
C PRO A 101 13.10 -14.50 15.33
N THR A 102 13.55 -13.26 15.13
CA THR A 102 14.60 -12.64 15.94
C THR A 102 14.03 -12.05 17.23
N ALA A 103 14.88 -11.62 18.15
CA ALA A 103 14.47 -10.90 19.36
C ALA A 103 13.65 -9.64 19.03
N HIS A 104 13.92 -8.97 17.91
CA HIS A 104 13.18 -7.78 17.47
C HIS A 104 11.68 -8.00 17.28
N ALA A 105 11.25 -9.23 16.98
CA ALA A 105 9.82 -9.54 16.89
C ALA A 105 9.15 -9.47 18.28
N VAL A 106 9.84 -9.90 19.32
CA VAL A 106 9.35 -9.81 20.71
C VAL A 106 9.36 -8.37 21.19
N GLU A 107 10.48 -7.66 20.99
CA GLU A 107 10.65 -6.26 21.38
C GLU A 107 9.58 -5.35 20.71
N LEU A 108 9.28 -5.59 19.43
CA LEU A 108 8.22 -4.87 18.73
C LEU A 108 6.83 -5.21 19.30
N ALA A 109 6.57 -6.47 19.62
CA ALA A 109 5.29 -6.89 20.20
C ALA A 109 5.08 -6.27 21.59
N GLU A 110 6.12 -6.25 22.44
CA GLU A 110 6.11 -5.59 23.74
C GLU A 110 5.83 -4.09 23.62
N LEU A 111 6.52 -3.39 22.71
CA LEU A 111 6.32 -1.98 22.45
C LEU A 111 4.89 -1.68 21.97
N LEU A 112 4.33 -2.52 21.09
CA LEU A 112 2.95 -2.35 20.62
C LEU A 112 1.93 -2.52 21.75
N VAL A 113 2.12 -3.51 22.62
CA VAL A 113 1.24 -3.73 23.79
C VAL A 113 1.36 -2.58 24.80
N GLU A 114 2.55 -2.05 25.01
CA GLU A 114 2.76 -0.88 25.87
C GLU A 114 2.13 0.40 25.29
N THR A 115 2.25 0.59 23.96
CA THR A 115 1.80 1.83 23.29
C THR A 115 0.29 1.88 23.07
N VAL A 116 -0.34 0.72 22.84
CA VAL A 116 -1.77 0.61 22.51
C VAL A 116 -2.57 0.16 23.75
N PRO A 117 -3.30 1.06 24.43
CA PRO A 117 -3.88 0.79 25.78
C PRO A 117 -4.84 -0.39 25.88
N HIS A 118 -5.39 -0.86 24.78
CA HIS A 118 -6.34 -1.99 24.73
C HIS A 118 -5.75 -3.25 24.08
N ALA A 119 -4.45 -3.28 23.84
CA ALA A 119 -3.77 -4.44 23.29
C ALA A 119 -3.23 -5.35 24.40
N ASP A 120 -3.66 -6.60 24.40
CA ASP A 120 -3.12 -7.62 25.29
C ASP A 120 -1.97 -8.40 24.63
N TRP A 121 -1.91 -8.39 23.31
CA TRP A 121 -0.90 -9.08 22.49
C TRP A 121 -0.83 -8.49 21.08
N ALA A 122 0.23 -8.78 20.34
CA ALA A 122 0.42 -8.37 18.95
C ALA A 122 0.70 -9.58 18.06
N LEU A 123 0.04 -9.65 16.90
CA LEU A 123 0.28 -10.63 15.85
C LEU A 123 0.91 -9.93 14.64
N LEU A 124 2.18 -10.20 14.40
CA LEU A 124 2.91 -9.61 13.28
C LEU A 124 2.64 -10.36 11.98
N GLN A 125 2.42 -9.64 10.91
CA GLN A 125 2.13 -10.17 9.58
C GLN A 125 3.07 -9.56 8.53
N LYS A 126 3.17 -10.20 7.35
CA LYS A 126 4.06 -9.76 6.28
C LYS A 126 3.63 -8.43 5.66
N ASN A 127 2.32 -8.20 5.55
CA ASN A 127 1.73 -7.02 4.91
C ASN A 127 0.32 -6.75 5.42
N GLY A 128 -0.29 -5.62 5.00
CA GLY A 128 -1.63 -5.22 5.43
C GLY A 128 -2.74 -6.19 5.01
N THR A 129 -2.65 -6.82 3.85
CA THR A 129 -3.64 -7.81 3.39
C THR A 129 -3.66 -9.05 4.29
N ASP A 130 -2.49 -9.55 4.68
CA ASP A 130 -2.37 -10.68 5.61
C ASP A 130 -2.92 -10.31 6.99
N ALA A 131 -2.59 -9.09 7.47
CA ALA A 131 -3.06 -8.59 8.75
C ALA A 131 -4.60 -8.46 8.78
N THR A 132 -5.21 -7.84 7.78
CA THR A 132 -6.68 -7.69 7.72
C THR A 132 -7.39 -9.03 7.59
N THR A 133 -6.84 -9.97 6.81
CA THR A 133 -7.39 -11.34 6.67
C THR A 133 -7.30 -12.10 8.00
N SER A 134 -6.19 -11.97 8.72
CA SER A 134 -6.02 -12.55 10.05
C SER A 134 -6.99 -11.94 11.06
N CYS A 135 -7.18 -10.61 11.05
CA CYS A 135 -8.16 -9.93 11.90
C CYS A 135 -9.58 -10.48 11.68
N VAL A 136 -10.01 -10.63 10.41
CA VAL A 136 -11.33 -11.19 10.09
C VAL A 136 -11.45 -12.64 10.59
N THR A 137 -10.41 -13.44 10.42
CA THR A 137 -10.38 -14.84 10.86
C THR A 137 -10.48 -14.94 12.37
N ILE A 138 -9.69 -14.17 13.11
CA ILE A 138 -9.69 -14.12 14.58
C ILE A 138 -11.05 -13.64 15.11
N ALA A 139 -11.57 -12.54 14.54
CA ALA A 139 -12.86 -11.99 14.95
C ALA A 139 -14.01 -13.00 14.76
N ARG A 140 -14.02 -13.75 13.65
CA ARG A 140 -14.99 -14.82 13.41
C ARG A 140 -14.80 -16.00 14.39
N GLY A 141 -13.56 -16.37 14.67
CA GLY A 141 -13.23 -17.41 15.64
C GLY A 141 -13.76 -17.07 17.04
N ALA A 142 -13.56 -15.84 17.49
CA ALA A 142 -13.98 -15.35 18.78
C ALA A 142 -15.50 -15.12 18.90
N THR A 143 -16.10 -14.48 17.88
CA THR A 143 -17.50 -14.05 17.95
C THR A 143 -18.51 -15.05 17.39
N LYS A 144 -18.05 -16.01 16.60
CA LYS A 144 -18.87 -16.95 15.79
C LYS A 144 -19.76 -16.25 14.74
N ARG A 145 -19.53 -14.95 14.49
CA ARG A 145 -20.27 -14.17 13.49
C ARG A 145 -19.64 -14.28 12.10
N ARG A 146 -20.47 -14.37 11.07
CA ARG A 146 -20.00 -14.57 9.68
C ARG A 146 -19.84 -13.27 8.93
N LYS A 147 -20.71 -12.29 9.15
CA LYS A 147 -20.75 -11.01 8.44
C LYS A 147 -19.60 -10.10 8.86
N VAL A 148 -19.05 -9.39 7.89
CA VAL A 148 -18.01 -8.35 8.08
C VAL A 148 -18.55 -7.06 7.50
N LEU A 149 -18.61 -6.01 8.30
CA LEU A 149 -18.97 -4.67 7.84
C LEU A 149 -17.73 -3.95 7.34
N VAL A 150 -17.78 -3.50 6.10
CA VAL A 150 -16.68 -2.80 5.44
C VAL A 150 -17.15 -1.43 4.93
N ALA A 151 -16.28 -0.42 4.99
CA ALA A 151 -16.58 0.88 4.43
C ALA A 151 -16.51 0.84 2.90
N LYS A 152 -17.53 1.40 2.22
CA LYS A 152 -17.57 1.50 0.76
C LYS A 152 -16.40 2.39 0.27
N GLY A 153 -15.64 1.90 -0.69
CA GLY A 153 -14.49 2.62 -1.24
C GLY A 153 -13.20 2.53 -0.41
N ALA A 154 -13.22 1.90 0.78
CA ALA A 154 -12.02 1.66 1.55
C ALA A 154 -11.21 0.49 0.98
N TYR A 155 -9.89 0.59 1.11
CA TYR A 155 -8.96 -0.47 0.75
C TYR A 155 -8.62 -1.32 1.97
N HIS A 156 -8.90 -2.61 1.88
CA HIS A 156 -8.63 -3.58 2.97
C HIS A 156 -7.66 -4.70 2.55
N GLY A 157 -7.09 -4.61 1.35
CA GLY A 157 -6.17 -5.62 0.83
C GLY A 157 -6.50 -6.03 -0.60
N ALA A 158 -5.78 -7.03 -1.12
CA ALA A 158 -5.82 -7.46 -2.53
C ALA A 158 -6.15 -8.94 -2.72
N VAL A 159 -6.83 -9.59 -1.77
CA VAL A 159 -7.36 -10.97 -1.91
C VAL A 159 -8.86 -10.96 -2.21
N PRO A 160 -9.48 -12.06 -2.69
CA PRO A 160 -10.83 -12.07 -3.23
C PRO A 160 -11.90 -11.38 -2.36
N TRP A 161 -11.85 -11.53 -1.03
CA TRP A 161 -12.84 -10.92 -0.15
C TRP A 161 -12.75 -9.37 -0.09
N CYS A 162 -11.58 -8.77 -0.40
CA CYS A 162 -11.36 -7.32 -0.22
C CYS A 162 -10.70 -6.61 -1.41
N THR A 163 -10.27 -7.31 -2.47
CA THR A 163 -9.62 -6.68 -3.63
C THR A 163 -10.51 -5.61 -4.28
N PRO A 164 -9.95 -4.46 -4.69
CA PRO A 164 -10.70 -3.44 -5.43
C PRO A 164 -11.24 -3.93 -6.79
N SER A 165 -10.49 -4.82 -7.47
CA SER A 165 -10.91 -5.41 -8.74
C SER A 165 -11.83 -6.62 -8.51
N LEU A 166 -12.94 -6.67 -9.23
CA LEU A 166 -13.88 -7.80 -9.20
C LEU A 166 -13.59 -8.87 -10.24
N VAL A 167 -12.60 -8.68 -11.08
CA VAL A 167 -12.23 -9.66 -12.11
C VAL A 167 -11.70 -10.93 -11.43
N GLY A 168 -12.39 -12.06 -11.69
CA GLY A 168 -12.06 -13.34 -11.07
C GLY A 168 -12.53 -13.52 -9.62
N VAL A 169 -13.31 -12.58 -9.07
CA VAL A 169 -13.93 -12.68 -7.74
C VAL A 169 -15.33 -13.27 -7.88
N THR A 170 -15.64 -14.30 -7.09
CA THR A 170 -16.97 -14.92 -7.10
C THR A 170 -17.94 -14.20 -6.16
N ALA A 171 -19.25 -14.45 -6.34
CA ALA A 171 -20.26 -13.92 -5.42
C ALA A 171 -20.08 -14.46 -4.00
N GLU A 172 -19.63 -15.71 -3.86
CA GLU A 172 -19.38 -16.40 -2.61
C GLU A 172 -18.23 -15.75 -1.82
N ASP A 173 -17.19 -15.27 -2.49
CA ASP A 173 -16.09 -14.54 -1.86
C ASP A 173 -16.57 -13.29 -1.10
N ARG A 174 -17.64 -12.69 -1.57
CA ARG A 174 -18.23 -11.44 -1.06
C ARG A 174 -19.56 -11.61 -0.31
N ALA A 175 -20.15 -12.79 -0.30
CA ALA A 175 -21.47 -13.04 0.30
C ALA A 175 -21.57 -12.70 1.80
N HIS A 176 -20.44 -12.64 2.47
CA HIS A 176 -20.34 -12.31 3.89
C HIS A 176 -20.08 -10.83 4.17
N LEU A 177 -19.90 -10.01 3.14
CA LEU A 177 -19.66 -8.58 3.32
C LEU A 177 -20.97 -7.80 3.41
N ALA A 178 -20.99 -6.81 4.27
CA ALA A 178 -21.99 -5.74 4.31
C ALA A 178 -21.26 -4.40 4.19
N HIS A 179 -21.86 -3.42 3.55
CA HIS A 179 -21.22 -2.15 3.27
C HIS A 179 -21.80 -1.02 4.10
N SER A 180 -20.93 -0.13 4.60
CA SER A 180 -21.29 1.15 5.18
C SER A 180 -20.73 2.29 4.34
N VAL A 181 -21.28 3.49 4.50
CA VAL A 181 -20.80 4.71 3.85
C VAL A 181 -20.18 5.61 4.93
N TYR A 182 -19.01 6.19 4.64
CA TYR A 182 -18.39 7.14 5.55
C TYR A 182 -19.33 8.31 5.87
N THR A 183 -19.30 8.77 7.12
CA THR A 183 -20.12 9.88 7.63
C THR A 183 -21.63 9.66 7.60
N HIS A 184 -22.12 8.46 7.22
CA HIS A 184 -23.54 8.15 7.12
C HIS A 184 -23.90 7.07 8.16
N PHE A 185 -24.29 7.51 9.36
CA PHE A 185 -24.54 6.63 10.51
C PHE A 185 -25.64 5.57 10.27
N GLU A 186 -26.71 5.93 9.55
CA GLU A 186 -27.78 4.98 9.22
C GLU A 186 -27.29 3.79 8.39
N SER A 187 -26.25 3.98 7.57
CA SER A 187 -25.64 2.89 6.81
C SER A 187 -24.90 1.84 7.67
N LEU A 188 -24.63 2.16 8.92
CA LEU A 188 -24.07 1.23 9.91
C LEU A 188 -25.14 0.38 10.59
N THR A 189 -26.30 0.97 10.86
CA THR A 189 -27.37 0.33 11.65
C THR A 189 -28.14 -0.74 10.87
N ALA A 190 -28.48 -0.50 9.62
CA ALA A 190 -29.22 -1.46 8.79
C ALA A 190 -28.44 -2.80 8.56
N PRO A 191 -27.16 -2.81 8.14
CA PRO A 191 -26.39 -4.02 8.01
C PRO A 191 -26.09 -4.70 9.36
N ALA A 192 -25.90 -3.92 10.44
CA ALA A 192 -25.67 -4.47 11.76
C ALA A 192 -26.87 -5.24 12.31
N THR A 193 -28.10 -4.82 11.98
CA THR A 193 -29.32 -5.52 12.35
C THR A 193 -29.48 -6.82 11.56
N GLN A 194 -29.18 -6.81 10.25
CA GLN A 194 -29.19 -8.02 9.40
C GLN A 194 -28.09 -9.03 9.76
N ALA A 195 -27.01 -8.58 10.38
CA ALA A 195 -25.92 -9.46 10.80
C ALA A 195 -26.19 -10.19 12.13
N ARG A 196 -27.25 -9.80 12.87
CA ARG A 196 -27.66 -10.46 14.12
C ARG A 196 -28.69 -11.57 13.91
N ALA A 197 -29.33 -11.60 12.76
CA ALA A 197 -30.23 -12.66 12.31
C ALA A 197 -29.47 -13.77 11.56
#